data_0e07e85caa53e4de366bc3ed4c991437
#
_entry.id   0e07e85caa53e4de366bc3ed4c991437
#
_cell.length_a   1.000
_cell.length_b   1.000
_cell.length_c   1.000
_cell.angle_alpha   90.00
_cell.angle_beta   90.00
_cell.angle_gamma   90.00
#
_symmetry.space_group_name_H-M   'P 1'
#
loop_
_entity.id
_entity.type
_entity.pdbx_description
1 polymer ?
#
loop_
_entity_poly.entity_id
_entity_poly.type
_entity_poly.pdbx_seq_one_letter_code
_entity_poly.pdbx_strand_id
1 'polypeptide(L)'
;MQGTRIHLIVGGLLLAAASGSVQAEALQPDPAWQQGSLANGFSWQILDTPQRPSDRVELRLIVNTGSLVESSQQTGFAHMLPRLALARSESFTAPQLRALWQQSVDNERPLPPAIISYDFTMYNLSLPNNRPDLLKEALAWLADTTGKLAIDEHTVHAVMNSSINPVGTFPPNTQDAWWRYRLKGSTLLAHDPAQPAKRPVNLEQLKKFYQQWYTPDAMTLFVVGKIDSRSLGEQINKAFSPLQGKREIPAPMPTLTPLPPQPVSLISEQVKQDTLSIMWDSPWHPIRDSQNLLRYWRGDLAREALFWHLQQTLEKSDQKNLHLGFDCRVQYQRGQCAIHLDTPNNNLNSSLGFIARELANVRDNGLSKEEFDALLAQKNDQLSKLFATYARTDTDVLMSQRLRSQQSGVVDIAPELYQKLRQEFLSSLTLETLNQALKLQLSQDATLVLMQPKGEPEMSMKQLQDTYNGIMMPAPAVVTEEAKPADTAVAAPATDASAQ
;
A
#
# COMPACT_ATOMS: atom_id res chain seq x y z
N MET A 1 -71.71 -19.78 -51.38
CA MET A 1 -70.79 -18.81 -52.03
C MET A 1 -70.15 -17.91 -51.00
N GLN A 2 -68.95 -17.68 -51.11
CA GLN A 2 -68.01 -16.93 -50.26
C GLN A 2 -67.31 -17.75 -49.24
N GLY A 3 -66.11 -18.19 -49.61
CA GLY A 3 -65.15 -18.84 -48.74
C GLY A 3 -64.36 -17.85 -47.95
N THR A 4 -64.27 -18.10 -46.66
CA THR A 4 -63.45 -17.35 -45.71
C THR A 4 -62.10 -18.00 -45.61
N ARG A 5 -61.05 -17.31 -46.05
CA ARG A 5 -59.63 -17.74 -45.86
C ARG A 5 -59.19 -17.43 -44.43
N ILE A 6 -58.80 -18.45 -43.72
CA ILE A 6 -58.17 -18.36 -42.42
C ILE A 6 -56.65 -18.10 -42.67
N HIS A 7 -56.13 -16.95 -42.21
CA HIS A 7 -54.70 -16.67 -42.16
C HIS A 7 -54.17 -17.16 -40.81
N LEU A 8 -53.32 -18.17 -40.83
CA LEU A 8 -52.47 -18.57 -39.69
C LEU A 8 -51.37 -17.55 -39.53
N ILE A 9 -51.38 -16.80 -38.41
CA ILE A 9 -50.26 -15.96 -37.99
C ILE A 9 -49.40 -16.84 -37.10
N VAL A 10 -48.22 -17.23 -37.60
CA VAL A 10 -47.17 -17.86 -36.83
C VAL A 10 -46.44 -16.75 -36.05
N GLY A 11 -46.81 -16.59 -34.78
CA GLY A 11 -46.09 -15.70 -33.89
C GLY A 11 -44.78 -16.33 -33.46
N GLY A 12 -43.67 -15.85 -34.01
CA GLY A 12 -42.33 -16.19 -33.50
C GLY A 12 -42.08 -15.53 -32.16
N LEU A 13 -41.97 -16.32 -31.09
CA LEU A 13 -41.44 -15.88 -29.82
C LEU A 13 -39.93 -15.64 -29.97
N LEU A 14 -39.53 -14.38 -30.09
CA LEU A 14 -38.17 -13.93 -29.87
C LEU A 14 -37.89 -14.00 -28.34
N LEU A 15 -37.24 -15.06 -27.91
CA LEU A 15 -36.59 -15.10 -26.62
C LEU A 15 -35.41 -14.11 -26.67
N ALA A 16 -35.63 -12.88 -26.19
CA ALA A 16 -34.57 -11.97 -25.86
C ALA A 16 -33.84 -12.56 -24.65
N ALA A 17 -32.73 -13.21 -24.89
CA ALA A 17 -31.76 -13.50 -23.81
C ALA A 17 -31.26 -12.17 -23.28
N ALA A 18 -31.86 -11.71 -22.17
CA ALA A 18 -31.31 -10.63 -21.38
C ALA A 18 -29.97 -11.16 -20.79
N SER A 19 -28.89 -10.93 -21.51
CA SER A 19 -27.56 -10.97 -20.92
C SER A 19 -27.49 -9.81 -19.93
N GLY A 20 -27.99 -10.05 -18.72
CA GLY A 20 -27.76 -9.18 -17.59
C GLY A 20 -26.26 -9.12 -17.38
N SER A 21 -25.61 -8.05 -17.83
CA SER A 21 -24.30 -7.68 -17.33
C SER A 21 -24.49 -7.52 -15.82
N VAL A 22 -23.90 -8.45 -15.04
CA VAL A 22 -23.81 -8.28 -13.59
C VAL A 22 -22.95 -7.04 -13.40
N GLN A 23 -23.61 -5.92 -13.19
CA GLN A 23 -22.95 -4.65 -12.95
C GLN A 23 -22.30 -4.77 -11.57
N ALA A 24 -20.99 -4.55 -11.49
CA ALA A 24 -20.25 -4.60 -10.24
C ALA A 24 -20.89 -3.61 -9.24
N GLU A 25 -21.25 -4.11 -8.07
CA GLU A 25 -21.87 -3.30 -7.02
C GLU A 25 -20.83 -2.41 -6.36
N ALA A 26 -21.11 -1.10 -6.30
CA ALA A 26 -20.26 -0.15 -5.62
C ALA A 26 -20.17 -0.47 -4.11
N LEU A 27 -18.94 -0.49 -3.59
CA LEU A 27 -18.71 -0.73 -2.16
C LEU A 27 -19.16 0.49 -1.35
N GLN A 28 -19.97 0.23 -0.32
CA GLN A 28 -20.43 1.27 0.60
C GLN A 28 -19.39 1.43 1.73
N PRO A 29 -18.94 2.66 2.01
CA PRO A 29 -18.07 2.93 3.16
C PRO A 29 -18.75 2.53 4.47
N ASP A 30 -17.93 2.17 5.47
CA ASP A 30 -18.42 1.83 6.81
C ASP A 30 -19.19 3.01 7.42
N PRO A 31 -20.51 2.87 7.67
CA PRO A 31 -21.33 3.95 8.21
C PRO A 31 -21.02 4.27 9.69
N ALA A 32 -20.28 3.42 10.40
CA ALA A 32 -19.81 3.70 11.75
C ALA A 32 -18.81 4.86 11.79
N TRP A 33 -18.08 5.09 10.71
CA TRP A 33 -17.27 6.28 10.52
C TRP A 33 -18.16 7.46 10.15
N GLN A 34 -18.35 8.37 11.11
CA GLN A 34 -19.02 9.64 10.85
C GLN A 34 -18.07 10.61 10.16
N GLN A 35 -18.53 11.27 9.12
CA GLN A 35 -17.75 12.18 8.32
C GLN A 35 -18.45 13.52 8.19
N GLY A 36 -17.66 14.58 8.14
CA GLY A 36 -18.16 15.92 7.90
C GLY A 36 -17.11 16.85 7.31
N SER A 37 -17.58 17.98 6.82
CA SER A 37 -16.73 19.07 6.35
C SER A 37 -17.28 20.40 6.81
N LEU A 38 -16.38 21.34 7.08
CA LEU A 38 -16.71 22.71 7.45
C LEU A 38 -16.84 23.58 6.19
N ALA A 39 -17.43 24.76 6.34
CA ALA A 39 -17.60 25.69 5.22
C ALA A 39 -16.28 26.10 4.53
N ASN A 40 -15.19 26.11 5.27
CA ASN A 40 -13.84 26.40 4.76
C ASN A 40 -13.15 25.22 4.08
N GLY A 41 -13.81 24.04 3.97
CA GLY A 41 -13.29 22.85 3.36
C GLY A 41 -12.55 21.90 4.30
N PHE A 42 -12.31 22.27 5.56
CA PHE A 42 -11.73 21.36 6.55
C PHE A 42 -12.63 20.14 6.75
N SER A 43 -12.04 18.93 6.71
CA SER A 43 -12.76 17.67 6.82
C SER A 43 -12.41 16.91 8.09
N TRP A 44 -13.35 16.09 8.57
CA TRP A 44 -13.11 15.23 9.70
C TRP A 44 -13.80 13.87 9.55
N GLN A 45 -13.23 12.85 10.18
CA GLN A 45 -13.75 11.49 10.23
C GLN A 45 -13.61 10.96 11.66
N ILE A 46 -14.69 10.47 12.22
CA ILE A 46 -14.78 10.05 13.63
C ILE A 46 -15.35 8.63 13.70
N LEU A 47 -14.65 7.74 14.39
CA LEU A 47 -15.16 6.44 14.80
C LEU A 47 -15.28 6.39 16.32
N ASP A 48 -16.51 6.32 16.82
CA ASP A 48 -16.77 6.06 18.24
C ASP A 48 -16.59 4.58 18.55
N THR A 49 -15.76 4.30 19.55
CA THR A 49 -15.46 2.94 19.99
C THR A 49 -15.77 2.81 21.48
N PRO A 50 -16.99 2.45 21.84
CA PRO A 50 -17.46 2.51 23.24
C PRO A 50 -16.65 1.64 24.20
N GLN A 51 -16.04 0.55 23.71
CA GLN A 51 -15.24 -0.36 24.54
C GLN A 51 -14.14 -1.02 23.72
N ARG A 52 -12.88 -0.67 24.00
CA ARG A 52 -11.71 -1.25 23.35
C ARG A 52 -10.61 -1.51 24.39
N PRO A 53 -9.71 -2.50 24.16
CA PRO A 53 -8.72 -2.91 25.15
C PRO A 53 -7.78 -1.79 25.61
N SER A 54 -7.29 -0.97 24.69
CA SER A 54 -6.39 0.14 25.01
C SER A 54 -7.09 1.35 25.58
N ASP A 55 -8.37 1.51 25.30
CA ASP A 55 -9.22 2.62 25.77
C ASP A 55 -8.59 4.02 25.57
N ARG A 56 -7.78 4.18 24.51
CA ARG A 56 -7.15 5.45 24.14
C ARG A 56 -7.94 6.16 23.04
N VAL A 57 -7.82 7.47 23.02
CA VAL A 57 -8.37 8.31 21.94
C VAL A 57 -7.22 8.68 21.00
N GLU A 58 -7.30 8.19 19.77
CA GLU A 58 -6.31 8.43 18.72
C GLU A 58 -6.74 9.59 17.84
N LEU A 59 -5.84 10.56 17.64
CA LEU A 59 -6.06 11.68 16.73
C LEU A 59 -4.94 11.70 15.69
N ARG A 60 -5.32 11.89 14.42
CA ARG A 60 -4.40 12.10 13.30
C ARG A 60 -4.90 13.28 12.48
N LEU A 61 -4.13 14.36 12.46
CA LEU A 61 -4.38 15.46 11.53
C LEU A 61 -3.47 15.25 10.31
N ILE A 62 -4.07 15.10 9.15
CA ILE A 62 -3.34 14.99 7.89
C ILE A 62 -3.48 16.28 7.11
N VAL A 63 -2.35 16.86 6.76
CA VAL A 63 -2.23 17.96 5.80
C VAL A 63 -1.72 17.37 4.48
N ASN A 64 -2.45 17.54 3.39
CA ASN A 64 -2.07 17.03 2.06
C ASN A 64 -0.95 17.88 1.44
N THR A 65 0.16 17.95 2.15
CA THR A 65 1.37 18.69 1.78
C THR A 65 2.58 18.00 2.39
N GLY A 66 3.53 17.69 1.54
CA GLY A 66 4.81 17.13 1.94
C GLY A 66 5.95 17.79 1.18
N SER A 67 7.08 17.10 1.09
CA SER A 67 8.28 17.66 0.44
C SER A 67 8.14 17.83 -1.08
N LEU A 68 7.21 17.14 -1.73
CA LEU A 68 7.04 17.16 -3.18
C LEU A 68 6.60 18.53 -3.73
N VAL A 69 5.98 19.37 -2.92
CA VAL A 69 5.54 20.71 -3.33
C VAL A 69 6.64 21.76 -3.25
N GLU A 70 7.80 21.41 -2.66
CA GLU A 70 8.91 22.35 -2.51
C GLU A 70 9.61 22.65 -3.84
N SER A 71 9.87 23.93 -4.11
CA SER A 71 10.85 24.33 -5.12
C SER A 71 12.27 24.09 -4.62
N SER A 72 13.27 24.22 -5.50
CA SER A 72 14.68 24.10 -5.10
C SER A 72 15.14 25.14 -4.06
N GLN A 73 14.45 26.28 -3.99
CA GLN A 73 14.71 27.34 -3.01
C GLN A 73 13.97 27.11 -1.69
N GLN A 74 12.97 26.22 -1.68
CA GLN A 74 12.12 25.91 -0.53
C GLN A 74 12.48 24.56 0.11
N THR A 75 13.56 23.93 -0.32
CA THR A 75 14.01 22.61 0.20
C THR A 75 14.05 22.63 1.72
N GLY A 76 13.36 21.69 2.34
CA GLY A 76 13.28 21.52 3.79
C GLY A 76 12.20 22.38 4.48
N PHE A 77 11.44 23.18 3.76
CA PHE A 77 10.35 23.97 4.35
C PHE A 77 9.23 23.08 4.87
N ALA A 78 8.85 22.05 4.12
CA ALA A 78 7.82 21.11 4.54
C ALA A 78 8.22 20.38 5.84
N HIS A 79 9.49 20.06 6.03
CA HIS A 79 10.02 19.46 7.26
C HIS A 79 10.15 20.49 8.39
N MET A 80 10.38 21.74 8.09
CA MET A 80 10.51 22.83 9.08
C MET A 80 9.16 23.10 9.79
N LEU A 81 8.05 23.08 9.06
CA LEU A 81 6.74 23.43 9.62
C LEU A 81 6.33 22.51 10.79
N PRO A 82 6.40 21.20 10.72
CA PRO A 82 6.11 20.36 11.88
C PRO A 82 7.11 20.53 13.03
N ARG A 83 8.37 20.82 12.74
CA ARG A 83 9.33 21.17 13.80
C ARG A 83 8.94 22.42 14.55
N LEU A 84 8.49 23.45 13.83
CA LEU A 84 7.98 24.68 14.44
C LEU A 84 6.70 24.42 15.26
N ALA A 85 5.78 23.61 14.74
CA ALA A 85 4.56 23.24 15.45
C ALA A 85 4.83 22.57 16.81
N LEU A 86 5.90 21.76 16.87
CA LEU A 86 6.31 21.08 18.09
C LEU A 86 7.12 21.96 19.05
N ALA A 87 7.63 23.08 18.57
CA ALA A 87 8.43 23.99 19.37
C ALA A 87 7.59 25.09 20.05
N ARG A 88 6.72 25.75 19.27
CA ARG A 88 5.90 26.87 19.76
C ARG A 88 4.79 27.21 18.76
N SER A 89 3.67 27.73 19.29
CA SER A 89 2.62 28.38 18.50
C SER A 89 2.21 29.68 19.17
N GLU A 90 1.24 30.38 18.58
CA GLU A 90 0.73 31.62 19.21
C GLU A 90 0.12 31.37 20.60
N SER A 91 -0.59 30.27 20.79
CA SER A 91 -1.30 29.95 22.03
C SER A 91 -0.52 29.05 22.99
N PHE A 92 0.56 28.41 22.53
CA PHE A 92 1.34 27.42 23.30
C PHE A 92 2.81 27.79 23.37
N THR A 93 3.31 27.92 24.58
CA THR A 93 4.75 28.03 24.85
C THR A 93 5.43 26.66 24.77
N ALA A 94 6.76 26.65 24.66
CA ALA A 94 7.53 25.40 24.65
C ALA A 94 7.31 24.51 25.89
N PRO A 95 7.24 25.05 27.13
CA PRO A 95 6.89 24.25 28.31
C PRO A 95 5.50 23.64 28.26
N GLN A 96 4.51 24.39 27.78
CA GLN A 96 3.12 23.88 27.61
C GLN A 96 3.07 22.74 26.61
N LEU A 97 3.77 22.82 25.49
CA LEU A 97 3.84 21.76 24.49
C LEU A 97 4.55 20.52 25.04
N ARG A 98 5.63 20.68 25.82
CA ARG A 98 6.27 19.53 26.47
C ARG A 98 5.31 18.81 27.43
N ALA A 99 4.52 19.56 28.20
CA ALA A 99 3.53 18.99 29.11
C ALA A 99 2.40 18.25 28.33
N LEU A 100 1.96 18.82 27.22
CA LEU A 100 0.98 18.17 26.33
C LEU A 100 1.52 16.85 25.76
N TRP A 101 2.75 16.86 25.22
CA TRP A 101 3.38 15.68 24.65
C TRP A 101 3.58 14.54 25.65
N GLN A 102 3.98 14.83 26.86
CA GLN A 102 4.15 13.84 27.92
C GLN A 102 2.86 13.06 28.21
N GLN A 103 1.70 13.69 28.02
CA GLN A 103 0.39 13.10 28.26
C GLN A 103 -0.27 12.53 26.99
N SER A 104 0.26 12.85 25.81
CA SER A 104 -0.37 12.57 24.51
C SER A 104 0.36 11.52 23.69
N VAL A 105 1.21 10.72 24.33
CA VAL A 105 1.96 9.62 23.70
C VAL A 105 1.56 8.30 24.37
N ASP A 106 1.33 7.30 23.54
CA ASP A 106 1.21 5.93 24.02
C ASP A 106 2.62 5.35 24.30
N ASN A 107 2.91 5.12 25.55
CA ASN A 107 4.23 4.61 25.96
C ASN A 107 4.50 3.17 25.51
N GLU A 108 3.46 2.39 25.25
CA GLU A 108 3.58 1.01 24.76
C GLU A 108 3.82 0.97 23.24
N ARG A 109 3.23 1.92 22.54
CA ARG A 109 3.28 2.04 21.06
C ARG A 109 3.56 3.47 20.63
N PRO A 110 4.73 4.01 20.96
CA PRO A 110 5.04 5.41 20.70
C PRO A 110 5.11 5.69 19.21
N LEU A 111 4.43 6.78 18.79
CA LEU A 111 4.57 7.34 17.46
C LEU A 111 5.28 8.70 17.58
N PRO A 112 6.07 9.07 16.55
CA PRO A 112 6.55 10.45 16.47
C PRO A 112 5.35 11.42 16.50
N PRO A 113 5.45 12.55 17.20
CA PRO A 113 4.36 13.53 17.28
C PRO A 113 3.99 14.14 15.92
N ALA A 114 4.92 14.12 14.98
CA ALA A 114 4.68 14.44 13.58
C ALA A 114 5.48 13.54 12.67
N ILE A 115 4.91 13.22 11.51
CA ILE A 115 5.54 12.45 10.43
C ILE A 115 5.37 13.24 9.14
N ILE A 116 6.46 13.40 8.39
CA ILE A 116 6.43 14.00 7.07
C ILE A 116 6.77 12.97 6.00
N SER A 117 6.05 13.05 4.87
CA SER A 117 6.31 12.27 3.67
C SER A 117 6.43 13.19 2.45
N TYR A 118 6.43 12.62 1.28
CA TYR A 118 6.51 13.37 0.02
C TYR A 118 5.22 14.15 -0.26
N ASP A 119 4.07 13.60 0.10
CA ASP A 119 2.74 14.11 -0.26
C ASP A 119 1.85 14.47 0.94
N PHE A 120 2.29 14.19 2.16
CA PHE A 120 1.52 14.54 3.36
C PHE A 120 2.42 14.88 4.55
N THR A 121 1.82 15.59 5.49
CA THR A 121 2.32 15.76 6.87
C THR A 121 1.23 15.30 7.82
N MET A 122 1.58 14.49 8.80
CA MET A 122 0.64 13.92 9.77
C MET A 122 1.07 14.28 11.19
N TYR A 123 0.14 14.81 11.97
CA TYR A 123 0.32 15.10 13.40
C TYR A 123 -0.41 14.05 14.22
N ASN A 124 0.29 13.44 15.17
CA ASN A 124 -0.17 12.29 15.92
C ASN A 124 -0.35 12.61 17.39
N LEU A 125 -1.52 12.29 17.94
CA LEU A 125 -1.82 12.35 19.35
C LEU A 125 -2.51 11.06 19.79
N SER A 126 -2.10 10.50 20.91
CA SER A 126 -2.75 9.37 21.56
C SER A 126 -3.05 9.77 22.99
N LEU A 127 -4.33 9.96 23.31
CA LEU A 127 -4.77 10.50 24.59
C LEU A 127 -5.30 9.39 25.50
N PRO A 128 -5.04 9.47 26.82
CA PRO A 128 -5.75 8.62 27.77
C PRO A 128 -7.27 8.87 27.68
N ASN A 129 -8.04 7.82 27.89
CA ASN A 129 -9.47 7.94 28.02
C ASN A 129 -9.85 8.82 29.25
N ASN A 130 -11.05 9.37 29.24
CA ASN A 130 -11.60 10.19 30.33
C ASN A 130 -10.83 11.48 30.66
N ARG A 131 -10.18 12.07 29.66
CA ARG A 131 -9.47 13.36 29.78
C ARG A 131 -10.03 14.38 28.78
N PRO A 132 -11.27 14.89 29.00
CA PRO A 132 -11.87 15.89 28.11
C PRO A 132 -11.11 17.22 28.08
N ASP A 133 -10.45 17.57 29.17
CA ASP A 133 -9.53 18.69 29.26
C ASP A 133 -8.37 18.58 28.27
N LEU A 134 -7.74 17.41 28.23
CA LEU A 134 -6.62 17.11 27.34
C LEU A 134 -7.05 17.03 25.88
N LEU A 135 -8.23 16.49 25.59
CA LEU A 135 -8.80 16.48 24.25
C LEU A 135 -9.03 17.90 23.72
N LYS A 136 -9.56 18.78 24.56
CA LYS A 136 -9.76 20.19 24.20
C LYS A 136 -8.43 20.90 23.92
N GLU A 137 -7.43 20.66 24.75
CA GLU A 137 -6.08 21.22 24.58
C GLU A 137 -5.42 20.67 23.30
N ALA A 138 -5.56 19.39 23.02
CA ALA A 138 -5.07 18.75 21.80
C ALA A 138 -5.70 19.37 20.54
N LEU A 139 -7.00 19.57 20.51
CA LEU A 139 -7.69 20.24 19.41
C LEU A 139 -7.23 21.69 19.22
N ALA A 140 -7.02 22.41 20.30
CA ALA A 140 -6.50 23.78 20.25
C ALA A 140 -5.10 23.84 19.65
N TRP A 141 -4.22 22.91 20.03
CA TRP A 141 -2.89 22.84 19.44
C TRP A 141 -2.92 22.46 17.95
N LEU A 142 -3.76 21.50 17.56
CA LEU A 142 -3.92 21.15 16.14
C LEU A 142 -4.44 22.33 15.32
N ALA A 143 -5.38 23.11 15.86
CA ALA A 143 -5.87 24.33 15.21
C ALA A 143 -4.77 25.39 15.06
N ASP A 144 -3.97 25.60 16.10
CA ASP A 144 -2.81 26.51 16.04
C ASP A 144 -1.76 26.05 15.01
N THR A 145 -1.49 24.76 14.96
CA THR A 145 -0.57 24.15 13.96
C THR A 145 -1.01 24.48 12.54
N THR A 146 -2.29 24.51 12.29
CA THR A 146 -2.84 24.71 10.95
C THR A 146 -2.98 26.18 10.54
N GLY A 147 -3.02 27.13 11.48
CA GLY A 147 -3.25 28.52 11.16
C GLY A 147 -2.39 29.54 11.90
N LYS A 148 -1.69 29.15 12.97
CA LYS A 148 -1.03 30.07 13.91
C LYS A 148 0.36 29.63 14.35
N LEU A 149 1.18 29.10 13.44
CA LEU A 149 2.57 28.78 13.75
C LEU A 149 3.38 30.06 14.04
N ALA A 150 4.26 29.98 15.04
CA ALA A 150 5.23 31.03 15.32
C ALA A 150 6.40 30.95 14.32
N ILE A 151 6.26 31.63 13.20
CA ILE A 151 7.32 31.75 12.18
C ILE A 151 8.03 33.09 12.36
N ASP A 152 8.90 33.13 13.34
CA ASP A 152 9.75 34.26 13.66
C ASP A 152 11.23 33.84 13.72
N GLU A 153 12.13 34.81 13.67
CA GLU A 153 13.57 34.56 13.66
C GLU A 153 14.04 33.77 14.87
N HIS A 154 13.53 34.12 16.05
CA HIS A 154 13.89 33.44 17.30
C HIS A 154 13.48 31.98 17.30
N THR A 155 12.25 31.66 16.95
CA THR A 155 11.72 30.30 16.93
C THR A 155 12.40 29.45 15.85
N VAL A 156 12.57 30.00 14.66
CA VAL A 156 13.27 29.32 13.55
C VAL A 156 14.72 29.05 13.92
N HIS A 157 15.43 30.02 14.49
CA HIS A 157 16.81 29.84 14.94
C HIS A 157 16.92 28.75 16.03
N ALA A 158 16.04 28.76 17.00
CA ALA A 158 16.01 27.75 18.06
C ALA A 158 15.80 26.33 17.50
N VAL A 159 14.84 26.18 16.57
CA VAL A 159 14.57 24.89 15.89
C VAL A 159 15.75 24.43 15.03
N MET A 160 16.35 25.34 14.27
CA MET A 160 17.50 25.03 13.41
C MET A 160 18.74 24.59 14.19
N ASN A 161 18.93 25.10 15.40
CA ASN A 161 20.07 24.79 16.25
C ASN A 161 19.80 23.63 17.24
N SER A 162 18.57 23.14 17.31
CA SER A 162 18.23 21.98 18.15
C SER A 162 18.82 20.71 17.53
N SER A 163 19.53 19.94 18.36
CA SER A 163 19.97 18.57 18.02
C SER A 163 18.84 17.55 18.06
N ILE A 164 17.71 17.92 18.67
CA ILE A 164 16.52 17.06 18.79
C ILE A 164 15.63 17.30 17.59
N ASN A 165 15.37 16.25 16.83
CA ASN A 165 14.38 16.24 15.76
C ASN A 165 13.26 15.25 16.08
N PRO A 166 12.11 15.72 16.59
CA PRO A 166 11.00 14.85 16.96
C PRO A 166 10.15 14.42 15.76
N VAL A 167 10.45 14.93 14.57
CA VAL A 167 9.68 14.65 13.35
C VAL A 167 10.20 13.39 12.69
N GLY A 168 9.35 12.37 12.57
CA GLY A 168 9.62 11.18 11.80
C GLY A 168 9.38 11.40 10.31
N THR A 169 9.82 10.45 9.50
CA THR A 169 9.57 10.43 8.05
C THR A 169 8.85 9.16 7.65
N PHE A 170 8.16 9.23 6.50
CA PHE A 170 7.62 8.05 5.84
C PHE A 170 8.15 8.00 4.40
N PRO A 171 8.92 6.96 4.02
CA PRO A 171 9.35 5.83 4.86
C PRO A 171 10.29 6.26 6.00
N PRO A 172 10.44 5.44 7.05
CA PRO A 172 11.24 5.82 8.24
C PRO A 172 12.70 6.14 7.94
N ASN A 173 13.29 5.51 6.94
CA ASN A 173 14.65 5.77 6.48
C ASN A 173 14.64 6.12 4.98
N THR A 174 14.63 7.41 4.68
CA THR A 174 14.61 7.92 3.29
C THR A 174 15.94 7.76 2.57
N GLN A 175 17.02 7.45 3.29
CA GLN A 175 18.36 7.22 2.73
C GLN A 175 18.69 5.73 2.58
N ASP A 176 17.77 4.83 2.90
CA ASP A 176 17.98 3.40 2.65
C ASP A 176 18.27 3.12 1.18
N ALA A 177 19.24 2.24 0.94
CA ALA A 177 19.73 1.95 -0.42
C ALA A 177 18.63 1.42 -1.34
N TRP A 178 17.75 0.56 -0.81
CA TRP A 178 16.60 0.08 -1.58
C TRP A 178 15.64 1.21 -1.93
N TRP A 179 15.29 2.06 -0.98
CA TRP A 179 14.37 3.16 -1.23
C TRP A 179 14.95 4.16 -2.24
N ARG A 180 16.23 4.52 -2.10
CA ARG A 180 16.93 5.38 -3.06
C ARG A 180 16.96 4.78 -4.46
N TYR A 181 17.17 3.47 -4.58
CA TYR A 181 17.10 2.77 -5.86
C TYR A 181 15.66 2.79 -6.42
N ARG A 182 14.66 2.56 -5.57
CA ARG A 182 13.24 2.53 -5.98
C ARG A 182 12.77 3.87 -6.52
N LEU A 183 13.32 4.97 -6.03
CA LEU A 183 13.00 6.33 -6.46
C LEU A 183 13.67 6.76 -7.78
N LYS A 184 14.61 6.01 -8.31
CA LYS A 184 15.28 6.37 -9.58
C LYS A 184 14.27 6.54 -10.71
N GLY A 185 14.41 7.65 -11.43
CA GLY A 185 13.47 8.02 -12.50
C GLY A 185 12.18 8.67 -12.02
N SER A 186 11.94 8.73 -10.71
CA SER A 186 10.82 9.46 -10.11
C SER A 186 11.23 10.87 -9.69
N THR A 187 10.28 11.81 -9.76
CA THR A 187 10.46 13.18 -9.22
C THR A 187 10.70 13.18 -7.71
N LEU A 188 10.26 12.13 -7.00
CA LEU A 188 10.43 11.98 -5.55
C LEU A 188 11.89 11.94 -5.13
N LEU A 189 12.79 11.47 -5.99
CA LEU A 189 14.23 11.36 -5.67
C LEU A 189 14.87 12.69 -5.25
N ALA A 190 14.41 13.80 -5.82
CA ALA A 190 14.90 15.14 -5.51
C ALA A 190 14.19 15.81 -4.32
N HIS A 191 13.19 15.17 -3.73
CA HIS A 191 12.31 15.74 -2.70
C HIS A 191 12.32 14.93 -1.40
N ASP A 192 13.51 14.63 -0.88
CA ASP A 192 13.65 13.88 0.37
C ASP A 192 12.96 14.61 1.54
N PRO A 193 11.93 14.03 2.17
CA PRO A 193 11.24 14.67 3.29
C PRO A 193 12.10 14.83 4.55
N ALA A 194 13.23 14.13 4.67
CA ALA A 194 14.17 14.29 5.76
C ALA A 194 15.14 15.45 5.54
N GLN A 195 15.17 16.05 4.33
CA GLN A 195 16.12 17.10 4.00
C GLN A 195 15.88 18.34 4.86
N PRO A 196 16.89 18.81 5.62
CA PRO A 196 16.77 20.03 6.40
C PRO A 196 16.75 21.27 5.52
N ALA A 197 16.14 22.34 6.02
CA ALA A 197 16.17 23.64 5.37
C ALA A 197 17.60 24.18 5.28
N LYS A 198 17.91 24.84 4.17
CA LYS A 198 19.21 25.50 3.96
C LYS A 198 19.29 26.77 4.83
N ARG A 199 20.50 27.11 5.26
CA ARG A 199 20.79 28.33 6.01
C ARG A 199 21.34 29.42 5.09
N PRO A 200 20.95 30.69 5.30
CA PRO A 200 19.91 31.17 6.20
C PRO A 200 18.50 30.85 5.68
N VAL A 201 17.55 30.67 6.58
CA VAL A 201 16.15 30.44 6.20
C VAL A 201 15.50 31.80 5.85
N ASN A 202 14.90 31.88 4.67
CA ASN A 202 14.14 33.05 4.27
C ASN A 202 12.74 32.98 4.92
N LEU A 203 12.51 33.77 5.96
CA LEU A 203 11.28 33.77 6.74
C LEU A 203 10.06 34.17 5.92
N GLU A 204 10.19 35.14 5.02
CA GLU A 204 9.06 35.59 4.19
C GLU A 204 8.62 34.47 3.21
N GLN A 205 9.56 33.76 2.64
CA GLN A 205 9.26 32.63 1.78
C GLN A 205 8.68 31.46 2.58
N LEU A 206 9.15 31.21 3.80
CA LEU A 206 8.60 30.17 4.68
C LEU A 206 7.14 30.48 5.09
N LYS A 207 6.85 31.73 5.44
CA LYS A 207 5.49 32.20 5.73
C LYS A 207 4.56 32.02 4.53
N LYS A 208 5.02 32.40 3.32
CA LYS A 208 4.25 32.21 2.08
C LYS A 208 4.00 30.75 1.79
N PHE A 209 5.00 29.90 1.96
CA PHE A 209 4.87 28.45 1.81
C PHE A 209 3.82 27.87 2.76
N TYR A 210 3.88 28.28 4.03
CA TYR A 210 2.88 27.90 5.03
C TYR A 210 1.46 28.32 4.65
N GLN A 211 1.27 29.57 4.27
CA GLN A 211 -0.02 30.12 3.85
C GLN A 211 -0.56 29.45 2.58
N GLN A 212 0.30 29.11 1.64
CA GLN A 212 -0.08 28.49 0.38
C GLN A 212 -0.52 27.03 0.55
N TRP A 213 0.13 26.27 1.43
CA TRP A 213 -0.03 24.83 1.50
C TRP A 213 -0.82 24.36 2.73
N TYR A 214 -0.81 25.09 3.84
CA TYR A 214 -1.58 24.75 5.03
C TYR A 214 -2.95 25.43 4.99
N THR A 215 -3.78 24.99 4.05
CA THR A 215 -5.14 25.51 3.87
C THR A 215 -6.16 24.50 4.40
N PRO A 216 -7.28 24.95 4.99
CA PRO A 216 -8.24 24.04 5.61
C PRO A 216 -8.83 23.01 4.65
N ASP A 217 -9.00 23.35 3.38
CA ASP A 217 -9.49 22.44 2.34
C ASP A 217 -8.52 21.30 1.96
N ALA A 218 -7.29 21.37 2.45
CA ALA A 218 -6.27 20.31 2.30
C ALA A 218 -6.03 19.51 3.57
N MET A 219 -6.92 19.59 4.56
CA MET A 219 -6.75 18.98 5.87
C MET A 219 -7.91 18.07 6.23
N THR A 220 -7.56 16.94 6.87
CA THR A 220 -8.53 16.01 7.44
C THR A 220 -8.09 15.57 8.82
N LEU A 221 -8.99 15.67 9.79
CA LEU A 221 -8.79 15.17 11.15
C LEU A 221 -9.50 13.83 11.31
N PHE A 222 -8.73 12.81 11.69
CA PHE A 222 -9.24 11.47 12.02
C PHE A 222 -9.21 11.29 13.53
N VAL A 223 -10.31 10.79 14.10
CA VAL A 223 -10.41 10.50 15.53
C VAL A 223 -11.03 9.13 15.73
N VAL A 224 -10.39 8.30 16.53
CA VAL A 224 -10.90 6.97 16.94
C VAL A 224 -10.81 6.86 18.46
N GLY A 225 -11.90 6.52 19.11
CA GLY A 225 -11.90 6.32 20.56
C GLY A 225 -13.30 6.35 21.14
N LYS A 226 -13.38 6.21 22.48
CA LYS A 226 -14.62 6.39 23.21
C LYS A 226 -14.91 7.89 23.36
N ILE A 227 -15.74 8.40 22.49
CA ILE A 227 -16.04 9.81 22.37
C ILE A 227 -17.51 10.03 22.04
N ASP A 228 -18.08 11.15 22.49
CA ASP A 228 -19.35 11.63 21.97
C ASP A 228 -19.10 12.35 20.64
N SER A 229 -19.44 11.69 19.54
CA SER A 229 -19.19 12.20 18.18
C SER A 229 -19.87 13.55 17.93
N ARG A 230 -21.04 13.79 18.51
CA ARG A 230 -21.75 15.08 18.36
C ARG A 230 -20.99 16.20 19.06
N SER A 231 -20.66 16.00 20.32
CA SER A 231 -19.89 16.98 21.10
C SER A 231 -18.53 17.24 20.47
N LEU A 232 -17.85 16.20 19.99
CA LEU A 232 -16.57 16.34 19.30
C LEU A 232 -16.72 17.11 17.98
N GLY A 233 -17.75 16.83 17.19
CA GLY A 233 -18.05 17.57 15.97
C GLY A 233 -18.25 19.07 16.21
N GLU A 234 -18.95 19.43 17.29
CA GLU A 234 -19.11 20.83 17.70
C GLU A 234 -17.78 21.48 18.12
N GLN A 235 -16.93 20.76 18.86
CA GLN A 235 -15.59 21.21 19.24
C GLN A 235 -14.67 21.40 18.01
N ILE A 236 -14.70 20.48 17.06
CA ILE A 236 -13.97 20.59 15.80
C ILE A 236 -14.44 21.81 15.01
N ASN A 237 -15.74 22.02 14.90
CA ASN A 237 -16.27 23.20 14.21
C ASN A 237 -15.78 24.49 14.88
N LYS A 238 -15.83 24.58 16.20
CA LYS A 238 -15.36 25.76 16.96
C LYS A 238 -13.86 26.00 16.75
N ALA A 239 -13.05 24.94 16.76
CA ALA A 239 -11.59 25.04 16.66
C ALA A 239 -11.09 25.38 15.24
N PHE A 240 -11.69 24.79 14.21
CA PHE A 240 -11.17 24.81 12.84
C PHE A 240 -11.96 25.71 11.88
N SER A 241 -13.20 26.10 12.18
CA SER A 241 -13.95 27.02 11.31
C SER A 241 -13.33 28.41 11.14
N PRO A 242 -12.56 28.97 12.12
CA PRO A 242 -11.88 30.24 11.93
C PRO A 242 -10.70 30.18 10.94
N LEU A 243 -10.22 29.01 10.57
CA LEU A 243 -9.09 28.87 9.64
C LEU A 243 -9.43 29.49 8.28
N GLN A 244 -8.46 30.20 7.73
CA GLN A 244 -8.55 30.90 6.47
C GLN A 244 -7.69 30.26 5.41
N GLY A 245 -7.99 30.55 4.16
CA GLY A 245 -7.22 30.11 3.00
C GLY A 245 -7.93 29.02 2.21
N LYS A 246 -7.55 28.96 0.95
CA LYS A 246 -7.99 27.94 -0.01
C LYS A 246 -6.80 27.55 -0.87
N ARG A 247 -6.69 26.25 -1.16
CA ARG A 247 -5.63 25.79 -2.05
C ARG A 247 -5.91 26.27 -3.47
N GLU A 248 -5.00 27.03 -4.03
CA GLU A 248 -5.09 27.56 -5.39
C GLU A 248 -4.52 26.58 -6.43
N ILE A 249 -3.46 25.88 -6.05
CA ILE A 249 -2.76 24.92 -6.91
C ILE A 249 -2.84 23.54 -6.27
N PRO A 250 -3.32 22.51 -6.98
CA PRO A 250 -3.33 21.14 -6.46
C PRO A 250 -1.89 20.66 -6.22
N ALA A 251 -1.69 19.92 -5.14
CA ALA A 251 -0.40 19.28 -4.88
C ALA A 251 -0.08 18.24 -5.97
N PRO A 252 1.18 18.15 -6.42
CA PRO A 252 1.59 17.10 -7.34
C PRO A 252 1.29 15.71 -6.76
N MET A 253 0.86 14.79 -7.62
CA MET A 253 0.62 13.41 -7.22
C MET A 253 1.94 12.63 -7.25
N PRO A 254 2.35 11.99 -6.15
CA PRO A 254 3.56 11.18 -6.15
C PRO A 254 3.37 9.92 -6.99
N THR A 255 4.35 9.62 -7.83
CA THR A 255 4.35 8.42 -8.67
C THR A 255 5.72 7.75 -8.65
N LEU A 256 5.72 6.42 -8.65
CA LEU A 256 6.92 5.62 -8.86
C LEU A 256 6.96 5.12 -10.30
N THR A 257 8.16 5.05 -10.86
CA THR A 257 8.38 4.34 -12.12
C THR A 257 8.25 2.83 -11.92
N PRO A 258 7.91 2.06 -12.95
CA PRO A 258 7.98 0.60 -12.87
C PRO A 258 9.37 0.13 -12.43
N LEU A 259 9.41 -0.94 -11.63
CA LEU A 259 10.66 -1.54 -11.20
C LEU A 259 11.42 -2.09 -12.43
N PRO A 260 12.69 -1.71 -12.64
CA PRO A 260 13.45 -2.24 -13.76
C PRO A 260 13.60 -3.77 -13.69
N PRO A 261 13.54 -4.49 -14.83
CA PRO A 261 13.65 -5.95 -14.84
C PRO A 261 15.06 -6.47 -14.56
N GLN A 262 16.08 -5.62 -14.70
CA GLN A 262 17.47 -6.00 -14.46
C GLN A 262 17.74 -6.30 -13.00
N PRO A 263 18.49 -7.37 -12.69
CA PRO A 263 18.87 -7.67 -11.32
C PRO A 263 19.81 -6.58 -10.76
N VAL A 264 19.69 -6.30 -9.46
CA VAL A 264 20.48 -5.27 -8.79
C VAL A 264 21.04 -5.79 -7.47
N SER A 265 22.27 -5.37 -7.15
CA SER A 265 22.90 -5.55 -5.84
C SER A 265 23.09 -4.20 -5.16
N LEU A 266 22.68 -4.12 -3.89
CA LEU A 266 22.74 -2.93 -3.07
C LEU A 266 23.41 -3.24 -1.74
N ILE A 267 24.22 -2.30 -1.26
CA ILE A 267 24.75 -2.35 0.11
C ILE A 267 23.78 -1.61 1.02
N SER A 268 23.29 -2.30 2.05
CA SER A 268 22.30 -1.74 2.98
C SER A 268 22.70 -2.03 4.42
N GLU A 269 22.58 -1.03 5.28
CA GLU A 269 22.75 -1.18 6.73
C GLU A 269 21.51 -1.80 7.40
N GLN A 270 20.43 -1.99 6.65
CA GLN A 270 19.17 -2.56 7.15
C GLN A 270 19.21 -4.08 7.28
N VAL A 271 20.16 -4.74 6.63
CA VAL A 271 20.29 -6.19 6.64
C VAL A 271 21.53 -6.62 7.42
N LYS A 272 21.43 -7.75 8.13
CA LYS A 272 22.53 -8.33 8.89
C LYS A 272 23.29 -9.41 8.14
N GLN A 273 22.65 -9.97 7.13
CA GLN A 273 23.21 -10.94 6.19
C GLN A 273 22.59 -10.69 4.81
N ASP A 274 23.06 -11.40 3.82
CA ASP A 274 22.53 -11.27 2.47
C ASP A 274 21.02 -11.56 2.43
N THR A 275 20.27 -10.64 1.86
CA THR A 275 18.84 -10.78 1.63
C THR A 275 18.57 -10.66 0.15
N LEU A 276 18.22 -11.77 -0.48
CA LEU A 276 17.82 -11.80 -1.89
C LEU A 276 16.29 -11.76 -1.99
N SER A 277 15.78 -10.78 -2.70
CA SER A 277 14.34 -10.61 -2.88
C SER A 277 13.95 -10.91 -4.33
N ILE A 278 12.89 -11.71 -4.49
CA ILE A 278 12.20 -11.92 -5.75
C ILE A 278 10.99 -11.02 -5.74
N MET A 279 10.97 -9.99 -6.59
CA MET A 279 9.97 -8.92 -6.54
C MET A 279 9.11 -8.89 -7.78
N TRP A 280 7.79 -8.73 -7.58
CA TRP A 280 6.80 -8.44 -8.61
C TRP A 280 6.25 -7.05 -8.39
N ASP A 281 6.21 -6.24 -9.44
CA ASP A 281 5.77 -4.86 -9.40
C ASP A 281 4.70 -4.64 -10.49
N SER A 282 3.61 -3.99 -10.12
CA SER A 282 2.49 -3.75 -11.02
C SER A 282 1.80 -2.41 -10.71
N PRO A 283 1.09 -1.82 -11.68
CA PRO A 283 0.22 -0.68 -11.39
C PRO A 283 -0.80 -1.06 -10.33
N TRP A 284 -1.08 -0.13 -9.43
CA TRP A 284 -2.14 -0.26 -8.45
C TRP A 284 -3.33 0.60 -8.85
N HIS A 285 -4.51 0.03 -8.79
CA HIS A 285 -5.77 0.74 -9.03
C HIS A 285 -6.65 0.70 -7.78
N PRO A 286 -7.31 1.82 -7.43
CA PRO A 286 -8.25 1.85 -6.31
C PRO A 286 -9.34 0.79 -6.45
N ILE A 287 -9.77 0.21 -5.32
CA ILE A 287 -10.80 -0.81 -5.25
C ILE A 287 -12.08 -0.19 -4.69
N ARG A 288 -13.10 -0.02 -5.55
CA ARG A 288 -14.34 0.70 -5.25
C ARG A 288 -15.61 -0.12 -5.46
N ASP A 289 -15.49 -1.31 -5.99
CA ASP A 289 -16.61 -2.21 -6.26
C ASP A 289 -16.34 -3.63 -5.78
N SER A 290 -17.41 -4.41 -5.61
CA SER A 290 -17.34 -5.77 -5.08
C SER A 290 -16.57 -6.72 -6.00
N GLN A 291 -16.68 -6.59 -7.31
CA GLN A 291 -15.99 -7.46 -8.26
C GLN A 291 -14.46 -7.31 -8.17
N ASN A 292 -13.99 -6.06 -8.12
CA ASN A 292 -12.55 -5.78 -7.97
C ASN A 292 -12.05 -6.20 -6.58
N LEU A 293 -12.88 -6.09 -5.54
CA LEU A 293 -12.53 -6.57 -4.20
C LEU A 293 -12.35 -8.09 -4.17
N LEU A 294 -13.27 -8.84 -4.76
CA LEU A 294 -13.17 -10.31 -4.83
C LEU A 294 -11.98 -10.76 -5.66
N ARG A 295 -11.67 -10.05 -6.74
CA ARG A 295 -10.47 -10.30 -7.55
C ARG A 295 -9.20 -10.05 -6.75
N TYR A 296 -9.15 -8.97 -6.00
CA TYR A 296 -8.03 -8.66 -5.11
C TYR A 296 -7.87 -9.75 -4.04
N TRP A 297 -8.94 -10.16 -3.38
CA TRP A 297 -8.89 -11.22 -2.38
C TRP A 297 -8.42 -12.56 -2.94
N ARG A 298 -8.78 -12.88 -4.17
CA ARG A 298 -8.29 -14.10 -4.84
C ARG A 298 -6.77 -14.06 -5.02
N GLY A 299 -6.25 -12.94 -5.51
CA GLY A 299 -4.80 -12.74 -5.66
C GLY A 299 -4.07 -12.74 -4.32
N ASP A 300 -4.63 -12.08 -3.32
CA ASP A 300 -4.08 -12.02 -1.97
C ASP A 300 -4.03 -13.40 -1.32
N LEU A 301 -5.11 -14.16 -1.41
CA LEU A 301 -5.17 -15.52 -0.88
C LEU A 301 -4.23 -16.47 -1.62
N ALA A 302 -4.07 -16.31 -2.93
CA ALA A 302 -3.10 -17.07 -3.73
C ALA A 302 -1.67 -16.82 -3.25
N ARG A 303 -1.31 -15.56 -2.99
CA ARG A 303 0.01 -15.20 -2.44
C ARG A 303 0.23 -15.78 -1.04
N GLU A 304 -0.76 -15.69 -0.18
CA GLU A 304 -0.71 -16.29 1.17
C GLU A 304 -0.52 -17.81 1.10
N ALA A 305 -1.26 -18.47 0.23
CA ALA A 305 -1.16 -19.91 0.02
C ALA A 305 0.22 -20.32 -0.53
N LEU A 306 0.75 -19.54 -1.44
CA LEU A 306 2.10 -19.75 -1.98
C LEU A 306 3.16 -19.67 -0.89
N PHE A 307 3.10 -18.61 -0.07
CA PHE A 307 4.07 -18.41 1.00
C PHE A 307 3.99 -19.51 2.05
N TRP A 308 2.79 -19.92 2.43
CA TRP A 308 2.59 -21.04 3.35
C TRP A 308 3.14 -22.36 2.77
N HIS A 309 2.88 -22.64 1.49
CA HIS A 309 3.46 -23.79 0.79
C HIS A 309 4.99 -23.79 0.82
N LEU A 310 5.61 -22.63 0.52
CA LEU A 310 7.06 -22.50 0.56
C LEU A 310 7.64 -22.73 1.94
N GLN A 311 7.00 -22.20 2.99
CA GLN A 311 7.39 -22.42 4.38
C GLN A 311 7.33 -23.92 4.76
N GLN A 312 6.27 -24.60 4.41
CA GLN A 312 6.11 -26.02 4.70
C GLN A 312 7.14 -26.87 3.95
N THR A 313 7.43 -26.53 2.72
CA THR A 313 8.44 -27.21 1.92
C THR A 313 9.84 -26.98 2.49
N LEU A 314 10.11 -25.73 2.93
CA LEU A 314 11.39 -25.38 3.56
C LEU A 314 11.62 -26.16 4.87
N GLU A 315 10.60 -26.29 5.72
CA GLU A 315 10.69 -27.02 6.98
C GLU A 315 11.07 -28.50 6.80
N LYS A 316 10.67 -29.10 5.67
CA LYS A 316 10.96 -30.50 5.31
C LYS A 316 12.27 -30.66 4.55
N SER A 317 12.96 -29.57 4.22
CA SER A 317 14.18 -29.57 3.41
C SER A 317 15.46 -29.55 4.24
N ASP A 318 16.59 -29.66 3.53
CA ASP A 318 17.93 -29.53 4.13
C ASP A 318 18.43 -28.07 4.18
N GLN A 319 17.61 -27.09 3.79
CA GLN A 319 17.94 -25.66 3.76
C GLN A 319 17.87 -25.03 5.16
N LYS A 320 18.78 -25.46 6.07
CA LYS A 320 18.73 -25.09 7.48
C LYS A 320 19.01 -23.60 7.76
N ASN A 321 19.73 -22.93 6.87
CA ASN A 321 20.18 -21.54 7.04
C ASN A 321 19.36 -20.55 6.21
N LEU A 322 18.33 -21.01 5.51
CA LEU A 322 17.43 -20.18 4.74
C LEU A 322 16.23 -19.77 5.58
N HIS A 323 16.01 -18.46 5.67
CA HIS A 323 14.80 -17.88 6.25
C HIS A 323 14.01 -17.17 5.17
N LEU A 324 12.72 -17.41 5.12
CA LEU A 324 11.83 -16.79 4.16
C LEU A 324 11.02 -15.68 4.81
N GLY A 325 10.91 -14.55 4.11
CA GLY A 325 9.99 -13.47 4.40
C GLY A 325 9.07 -13.22 3.21
N PHE A 326 7.95 -12.60 3.47
CA PHE A 326 7.01 -12.20 2.43
C PHE A 326 6.34 -10.89 2.82
N ASP A 327 6.29 -9.94 1.88
CA ASP A 327 5.50 -8.71 2.06
C ASP A 327 4.92 -8.22 0.74
N CYS A 328 3.82 -7.47 0.87
CA CYS A 328 3.25 -6.68 -0.21
C CYS A 328 3.07 -5.24 0.27
N ARG A 329 3.33 -4.29 -0.62
CA ARG A 329 3.16 -2.86 -0.36
C ARG A 329 2.42 -2.20 -1.49
N VAL A 330 1.51 -1.31 -1.14
CA VAL A 330 0.89 -0.38 -2.08
C VAL A 330 1.40 1.00 -1.75
N GLN A 331 2.09 1.62 -2.70
CA GLN A 331 2.68 2.93 -2.50
C GLN A 331 2.80 3.67 -3.83
N TYR A 332 2.36 4.92 -3.83
CA TYR A 332 2.47 5.82 -4.98
C TYR A 332 2.03 5.17 -6.30
N GLN A 333 0.83 4.59 -6.30
CA GLN A 333 0.17 3.95 -7.44
C GLN A 333 0.85 2.68 -7.97
N ARG A 334 1.74 2.08 -7.18
CA ARG A 334 2.36 0.80 -7.47
C ARG A 334 2.04 -0.22 -6.39
N GLY A 335 1.72 -1.44 -6.82
CA GLY A 335 1.64 -2.61 -5.96
C GLY A 335 2.90 -3.45 -6.14
N GLN A 336 3.59 -3.76 -5.07
CA GLN A 336 4.81 -4.54 -5.08
C GLN A 336 4.72 -5.64 -4.05
N CYS A 337 4.96 -6.88 -4.48
CA CYS A 337 5.08 -8.03 -3.60
C CYS A 337 6.47 -8.65 -3.74
N ALA A 338 7.01 -9.18 -2.65
CA ALA A 338 8.32 -9.80 -2.65
C ALA A 338 8.36 -11.05 -1.78
N ILE A 339 9.16 -12.03 -2.22
CA ILE A 339 9.63 -13.13 -1.40
C ILE A 339 11.08 -12.83 -1.06
N HIS A 340 11.41 -12.79 0.23
CA HIS A 340 12.75 -12.50 0.74
C HIS A 340 13.44 -13.78 1.18
N LEU A 341 14.67 -13.98 0.70
CA LEU A 341 15.55 -15.09 1.06
C LEU A 341 16.70 -14.55 1.90
N ASP A 342 16.66 -14.77 3.21
CA ASP A 342 17.76 -14.43 4.12
C ASP A 342 18.64 -15.68 4.31
N THR A 343 19.87 -15.62 3.84
CA THR A 343 20.79 -16.77 3.85
C THR A 343 22.24 -16.30 3.79
N PRO A 344 23.21 -17.10 4.30
CA PRO A 344 24.62 -16.79 4.12
C PRO A 344 25.01 -16.67 2.65
N ASN A 345 25.95 -15.79 2.34
CA ASN A 345 26.40 -15.47 0.98
C ASN A 345 26.72 -16.71 0.13
N ASN A 346 27.44 -17.70 0.69
CA ASN A 346 27.82 -18.92 -0.01
C ASN A 346 26.63 -19.84 -0.34
N ASN A 347 25.47 -19.63 0.25
CA ASN A 347 24.26 -20.43 0.00
C ASN A 347 23.26 -19.74 -0.92
N LEU A 348 23.49 -18.47 -1.32
CA LEU A 348 22.53 -17.68 -2.08
C LEU A 348 22.05 -18.38 -3.35
N ASN A 349 22.98 -18.85 -4.18
CA ASN A 349 22.62 -19.47 -5.45
C ASN A 349 21.86 -20.78 -5.28
N SER A 350 22.26 -21.61 -4.33
CA SER A 350 21.57 -22.88 -4.04
C SER A 350 20.19 -22.66 -3.43
N SER A 351 20.06 -21.70 -2.54
CA SER A 351 18.78 -21.33 -1.92
C SER A 351 17.82 -20.72 -2.94
N LEU A 352 18.32 -19.86 -3.84
CA LEU A 352 17.52 -19.32 -4.95
C LEU A 352 17.05 -20.45 -5.87
N GLY A 353 17.91 -21.40 -6.22
CA GLY A 353 17.54 -22.56 -7.02
C GLY A 353 16.46 -23.42 -6.38
N PHE A 354 16.56 -23.64 -5.07
CA PHE A 354 15.55 -24.36 -4.31
C PHE A 354 14.17 -23.65 -4.36
N ILE A 355 14.12 -22.35 -4.06
CA ILE A 355 12.87 -21.60 -4.11
C ILE A 355 12.32 -21.48 -5.51
N ALA A 356 13.16 -21.22 -6.52
CA ALA A 356 12.72 -21.14 -7.91
C ALA A 356 12.10 -22.46 -8.40
N ARG A 357 12.65 -23.61 -8.03
CA ARG A 357 12.05 -24.91 -8.37
C ARG A 357 10.67 -25.09 -7.75
N GLU A 358 10.48 -24.66 -6.49
CA GLU A 358 9.17 -24.70 -5.85
C GLU A 358 8.18 -23.71 -6.49
N LEU A 359 8.61 -22.52 -6.86
CA LEU A 359 7.78 -21.57 -7.59
C LEU A 359 7.34 -22.12 -8.95
N ALA A 360 8.26 -22.72 -9.69
CA ALA A 360 7.96 -23.38 -10.97
C ALA A 360 7.00 -24.55 -10.79
N ASN A 361 7.19 -25.36 -9.75
CA ASN A 361 6.30 -26.47 -9.43
C ASN A 361 4.87 -26.01 -9.13
N VAL A 362 4.72 -24.98 -8.31
CA VAL A 362 3.39 -24.41 -7.99
C VAL A 362 2.74 -23.77 -9.23
N ARG A 363 3.52 -23.08 -10.06
CA ARG A 363 3.02 -22.53 -11.33
C ARG A 363 2.48 -23.61 -12.25
N ASP A 364 3.20 -24.72 -12.41
CA ASP A 364 2.88 -25.74 -13.40
C ASP A 364 1.89 -26.79 -12.90
N ASN A 365 1.95 -27.15 -11.62
CA ASN A 365 1.16 -28.21 -11.00
C ASN A 365 0.11 -27.73 -10.01
N GLY A 366 0.23 -26.48 -9.51
CA GLY A 366 -0.64 -25.91 -8.51
C GLY A 366 -0.41 -26.45 -7.10
N LEU A 367 -1.28 -26.08 -6.19
CA LEU A 367 -1.37 -26.59 -4.82
C LEU A 367 -2.15 -27.92 -4.82
N SER A 368 -1.92 -28.74 -3.82
CA SER A 368 -2.69 -29.96 -3.61
C SER A 368 -4.10 -29.65 -3.05
N LYS A 369 -5.00 -30.62 -3.15
CA LYS A 369 -6.34 -30.50 -2.55
C LYS A 369 -6.26 -30.38 -1.03
N GLU A 370 -5.34 -31.10 -0.39
CA GLU A 370 -5.14 -31.06 1.05
C GLU A 370 -4.70 -29.65 1.52
N GLU A 371 -3.76 -29.02 0.80
CA GLU A 371 -3.34 -27.65 1.08
C GLU A 371 -4.48 -26.65 0.91
N PHE A 372 -5.26 -26.80 -0.15
CA PHE A 372 -6.44 -25.96 -0.40
C PHE A 372 -7.49 -26.13 0.69
N ASP A 373 -7.84 -27.35 1.05
CA ASP A 373 -8.85 -27.63 2.07
C ASP A 373 -8.41 -27.09 3.44
N ALA A 374 -7.13 -27.21 3.80
CA ALA A 374 -6.58 -26.67 5.04
C ALA A 374 -6.62 -25.12 5.07
N LEU A 375 -6.27 -24.48 3.96
CA LEU A 375 -6.35 -23.02 3.82
C LEU A 375 -7.79 -22.54 3.95
N LEU A 376 -8.71 -23.17 3.25
CA LEU A 376 -10.14 -22.84 3.28
C LEU A 376 -10.73 -22.98 4.68
N ALA A 377 -10.41 -24.07 5.39
CA ALA A 377 -10.82 -24.28 6.76
C ALA A 377 -10.29 -23.19 7.70
N GLN A 378 -9.03 -22.81 7.57
CA GLN A 378 -8.44 -21.72 8.34
C GLN A 378 -9.14 -20.38 8.09
N LYS A 379 -9.45 -20.05 6.83
CA LYS A 379 -10.12 -18.80 6.47
C LYS A 379 -11.57 -18.77 6.96
N ASN A 380 -12.29 -19.88 6.91
CA ASN A 380 -13.63 -19.98 7.48
C ASN A 380 -13.62 -19.86 9.01
N ASP A 381 -12.63 -20.44 9.69
CA ASP A 381 -12.46 -20.27 11.14
C ASP A 381 -12.18 -18.80 11.51
N GLN A 382 -11.30 -18.12 10.78
CA GLN A 382 -11.04 -16.69 10.97
C GLN A 382 -12.29 -15.85 10.76
N LEU A 383 -13.07 -16.16 9.72
CA LEU A 383 -14.33 -15.45 9.44
C LEU A 383 -15.36 -15.66 10.54
N SER A 384 -15.46 -16.86 11.10
CA SER A 384 -16.37 -17.16 12.23
C SER A 384 -16.05 -16.36 13.50
N LYS A 385 -14.79 -15.91 13.64
CA LYS A 385 -14.29 -15.13 14.78
C LYS A 385 -14.23 -13.62 14.49
N LEU A 386 -14.70 -13.18 13.32
CA LEU A 386 -14.53 -11.80 12.84
C LEU A 386 -15.00 -10.76 13.86
N PHE A 387 -16.23 -10.86 14.35
CA PHE A 387 -16.80 -9.87 15.27
C PHE A 387 -16.12 -9.88 16.63
N ALA A 388 -15.76 -11.06 17.14
CA ALA A 388 -14.99 -11.17 18.39
C ALA A 388 -13.60 -10.56 18.27
N THR A 389 -12.94 -10.74 17.13
CA THR A 389 -11.63 -10.13 16.82
C THR A 389 -11.78 -8.62 16.68
N TYR A 390 -12.78 -8.16 15.94
CA TYR A 390 -13.05 -6.74 15.77
C TYR A 390 -13.31 -6.04 17.11
N ALA A 391 -14.09 -6.65 18.00
CA ALA A 391 -14.37 -6.11 19.33
C ALA A 391 -13.14 -5.96 20.22
N ARG A 392 -12.04 -6.71 19.94
CA ARG A 392 -10.78 -6.66 20.68
C ARG A 392 -9.70 -5.85 19.97
N THR A 393 -10.00 -5.31 18.81
CA THR A 393 -9.02 -4.53 18.02
C THR A 393 -8.81 -3.18 18.70
N ASP A 394 -7.56 -2.83 18.96
CA ASP A 394 -7.19 -1.58 19.58
C ASP A 394 -7.47 -0.37 18.68
N THR A 395 -7.69 0.79 19.29
CA THR A 395 -8.03 2.03 18.59
C THR A 395 -6.97 2.49 17.61
N ASP A 396 -5.69 2.31 17.93
CA ASP A 396 -4.57 2.63 17.04
C ASP A 396 -4.53 1.73 15.80
N VAL A 397 -4.93 0.45 15.93
CA VAL A 397 -5.04 -0.47 14.80
C VAL A 397 -6.19 -0.07 13.89
N LEU A 398 -7.36 0.29 14.45
CA LEU A 398 -8.50 0.80 13.68
C LEU A 398 -8.14 2.10 12.94
N MET A 399 -7.45 3.01 13.60
CA MET A 399 -6.92 4.22 12.98
C MET A 399 -5.99 3.89 11.81
N SER A 400 -5.04 3.00 12.02
CA SER A 400 -4.07 2.59 10.99
C SER A 400 -4.74 1.91 9.80
N GLN A 401 -5.77 1.11 10.03
CA GLN A 401 -6.57 0.50 8.96
C GLN A 401 -7.28 1.56 8.11
N ARG A 402 -7.88 2.57 8.76
CA ARG A 402 -8.54 3.68 8.05
C ARG A 402 -7.57 4.47 7.20
N LEU A 403 -6.41 4.81 7.74
CA LEU A 403 -5.39 5.56 7.02
C LEU A 403 -4.82 4.77 5.83
N ARG A 404 -4.60 3.46 5.97
CA ARG A 404 -4.18 2.60 4.87
C ARG A 404 -5.23 2.51 3.76
N SER A 405 -6.49 2.40 4.13
CA SER A 405 -7.62 2.43 3.19
C SER A 405 -7.64 3.72 2.37
N GLN A 406 -7.49 4.87 3.03
CA GLN A 406 -7.40 6.16 2.35
C GLN A 406 -6.20 6.23 1.40
N GLN A 407 -5.04 5.76 1.83
CA GLN A 407 -3.81 5.79 1.04
C GLN A 407 -3.85 4.86 -0.18
N SER A 408 -4.40 3.67 -0.04
CA SER A 408 -4.48 2.66 -1.10
C SER A 408 -5.69 2.85 -2.03
N GLY A 409 -6.66 3.67 -1.63
CA GLY A 409 -7.92 3.83 -2.36
C GLY A 409 -8.83 2.62 -2.32
N VAL A 410 -8.66 1.74 -1.33
CA VAL A 410 -9.58 0.64 -1.05
C VAL A 410 -10.68 1.15 -0.13
N VAL A 411 -11.95 0.96 -0.51
CA VAL A 411 -13.06 1.38 0.35
C VAL A 411 -13.05 0.57 1.64
N ASP A 412 -13.02 1.27 2.78
CA ASP A 412 -13.12 0.68 4.11
C ASP A 412 -14.59 0.36 4.39
N ILE A 413 -14.93 -0.93 4.38
CA ILE A 413 -16.31 -1.42 4.52
C ILE A 413 -16.60 -1.86 5.95
N ALA A 414 -17.89 -1.87 6.33
CA ALA A 414 -18.33 -2.34 7.62
C ALA A 414 -18.00 -3.84 7.81
N PRO A 415 -17.75 -4.29 9.06
CA PRO A 415 -17.51 -5.71 9.35
C PRO A 415 -18.64 -6.62 8.86
N GLU A 416 -19.89 -6.18 8.90
CA GLU A 416 -21.06 -6.92 8.43
C GLU A 416 -21.02 -7.13 6.91
N LEU A 417 -20.66 -6.10 6.14
CA LEU A 417 -20.50 -6.21 4.70
C LEU A 417 -19.28 -7.07 4.35
N TYR A 418 -18.18 -6.91 5.08
CA TYR A 418 -17.00 -7.76 4.94
C TYR A 418 -17.37 -9.24 5.16
N GLN A 419 -18.11 -9.56 6.23
CA GLN A 419 -18.54 -10.93 6.51
C GLN A 419 -19.34 -11.51 5.36
N LYS A 420 -20.33 -10.76 4.86
CA LYS A 420 -21.18 -11.19 3.74
C LYS A 420 -20.35 -11.49 2.50
N LEU A 421 -19.55 -10.53 2.05
CA LEU A 421 -18.73 -10.64 0.84
C LEU A 421 -17.66 -11.73 0.98
N ARG A 422 -17.05 -11.84 2.17
CA ARG A 422 -16.01 -12.84 2.43
C ARG A 422 -16.60 -14.26 2.46
N GLN A 423 -17.78 -14.43 3.01
CA GLN A 423 -18.48 -15.72 3.01
C GLN A 423 -18.85 -16.15 1.58
N GLU A 424 -19.38 -15.23 0.76
CA GLU A 424 -19.64 -15.48 -0.66
C GLU A 424 -18.37 -15.86 -1.41
N PHE A 425 -17.29 -15.13 -1.17
CA PHE A 425 -15.98 -15.38 -1.77
C PHE A 425 -15.46 -16.79 -1.41
N LEU A 426 -15.41 -17.13 -0.13
CA LEU A 426 -14.91 -18.43 0.32
C LEU A 426 -15.79 -19.60 -0.16
N SER A 427 -17.10 -19.40 -0.23
CA SER A 427 -18.04 -20.42 -0.74
C SER A 427 -17.89 -20.69 -2.23
N SER A 428 -17.49 -19.68 -3.00
CA SER A 428 -17.33 -19.78 -4.46
C SER A 428 -15.91 -20.18 -4.88
N LEU A 429 -14.95 -20.14 -3.95
CA LEU A 429 -13.54 -20.42 -4.23
C LEU A 429 -13.34 -21.92 -4.51
N THR A 430 -12.62 -22.22 -5.58
CA THR A 430 -12.23 -23.59 -5.94
C THR A 430 -10.72 -23.71 -6.04
N LEU A 431 -10.22 -24.95 -5.89
CA LEU A 431 -8.79 -25.23 -6.10
C LEU A 431 -8.32 -24.79 -7.50
N GLU A 432 -9.16 -25.00 -8.50
CA GLU A 432 -8.87 -24.61 -9.88
C GLU A 432 -8.69 -23.10 -10.01
N THR A 433 -9.62 -22.30 -9.46
CA THR A 433 -9.53 -20.83 -9.55
C THR A 433 -8.33 -20.27 -8.78
N LEU A 434 -8.00 -20.87 -7.64
CA LEU A 434 -6.80 -20.49 -6.87
C LEU A 434 -5.52 -20.83 -7.63
N ASN A 435 -5.43 -22.03 -8.21
CA ASN A 435 -4.28 -22.46 -9.00
C ASN A 435 -4.11 -21.63 -10.29
N GLN A 436 -5.19 -21.22 -10.92
CA GLN A 436 -5.14 -20.29 -12.05
C GLN A 436 -4.57 -18.92 -11.65
N ALA A 437 -4.97 -18.39 -10.49
CA ALA A 437 -4.41 -17.15 -9.96
C ALA A 437 -2.91 -17.26 -9.67
N LEU A 438 -2.47 -18.38 -9.09
CA LEU A 438 -1.05 -18.68 -8.86
C LEU A 438 -0.26 -18.79 -10.15
N LYS A 439 -0.78 -19.51 -11.13
CA LYS A 439 -0.16 -19.63 -12.45
C LYS A 439 0.03 -18.29 -13.13
N LEU A 440 -1.00 -17.45 -13.10
CA LEU A 440 -0.95 -16.11 -13.68
C LEU A 440 0.12 -15.26 -13.01
N GLN A 441 0.16 -15.25 -11.66
CA GLN A 441 1.13 -14.49 -10.89
C GLN A 441 2.56 -14.97 -11.12
N LEU A 442 2.80 -16.27 -11.08
CA LEU A 442 4.14 -16.85 -11.23
C LEU A 442 4.64 -16.88 -12.69
N SER A 443 3.77 -16.57 -13.65
CA SER A 443 4.13 -16.37 -15.06
C SER A 443 4.56 -14.95 -15.38
N GLN A 444 4.42 -14.01 -14.41
CA GLN A 444 4.89 -12.64 -14.57
C GLN A 444 6.39 -12.54 -14.32
N ASP A 445 7.04 -11.61 -14.99
CA ASP A 445 8.45 -11.32 -14.77
C ASP A 445 8.68 -10.80 -13.36
N ALA A 446 9.74 -11.27 -12.72
CA ALA A 446 10.19 -10.82 -11.42
C ALA A 446 11.57 -10.15 -11.53
N THR A 447 11.83 -9.22 -10.63
CA THR A 447 13.14 -8.57 -10.48
C THR A 447 13.85 -9.15 -9.27
N LEU A 448 15.13 -9.55 -9.43
CA LEU A 448 15.98 -9.97 -8.33
C LEU A 448 16.70 -8.75 -7.73
N VAL A 449 16.54 -8.57 -6.42
CA VAL A 449 17.19 -7.51 -5.67
C VAL A 449 17.98 -8.14 -4.52
N LEU A 450 19.30 -7.99 -4.56
CA LEU A 450 20.18 -8.42 -3.49
C LEU A 450 20.54 -7.23 -2.60
N MET A 451 20.25 -7.33 -1.31
CA MET A 451 20.76 -6.41 -0.31
C MET A 451 21.81 -7.11 0.54
N GLN A 452 22.97 -6.50 0.68
CA GLN A 452 24.11 -7.06 1.42
C GLN A 452 24.57 -6.08 2.49
N PRO A 453 24.97 -6.57 3.67
CA PRO A 453 25.71 -5.74 4.61
C PRO A 453 27.08 -5.36 4.04
N LYS A 454 27.62 -4.27 4.52
CA LYS A 454 28.96 -3.82 4.11
C LYS A 454 30.01 -4.89 4.46
N GLY A 455 30.86 -5.20 3.49
CA GLY A 455 31.99 -6.14 3.69
C GLY A 455 31.70 -7.59 3.28
N GLU A 456 30.47 -7.90 2.89
CA GLU A 456 30.18 -9.21 2.31
C GLU A 456 30.80 -9.35 0.90
N PRO A 457 31.19 -10.59 0.51
CA PRO A 457 31.69 -10.85 -0.84
C PRO A 457 30.67 -10.45 -1.92
N GLU A 458 31.14 -9.86 -3.00
CA GLU A 458 30.29 -9.58 -4.13
C GLU A 458 29.74 -10.86 -4.76
N MET A 459 28.46 -10.81 -5.11
CA MET A 459 27.78 -11.88 -5.83
C MET A 459 27.58 -11.51 -7.30
N SER A 460 27.75 -12.46 -8.17
CA SER A 460 27.40 -12.31 -9.58
C SER A 460 25.87 -12.28 -9.73
N MET A 461 25.31 -11.09 -9.92
CA MET A 461 23.87 -10.95 -10.19
C MET A 461 23.48 -11.66 -11.50
N LYS A 462 24.40 -11.73 -12.46
CA LYS A 462 24.17 -12.53 -13.68
C LYS A 462 24.00 -14.03 -13.36
N GLN A 463 24.82 -14.58 -12.49
CA GLN A 463 24.70 -15.99 -12.09
C GLN A 463 23.38 -16.26 -11.39
N LEU A 464 22.96 -15.39 -10.47
CA LEU A 464 21.68 -15.52 -9.79
C LEU A 464 20.50 -15.42 -10.78
N GLN A 465 20.57 -14.47 -11.71
CA GLN A 465 19.54 -14.31 -12.73
C GLN A 465 19.48 -15.54 -13.67
N ASP A 466 20.64 -16.07 -14.09
CA ASP A 466 20.71 -17.26 -14.93
C ASP A 466 20.14 -18.49 -14.21
N THR A 467 20.40 -18.64 -12.92
CA THR A 467 19.81 -19.70 -12.08
C THR A 467 18.30 -19.58 -12.02
N TYR A 468 17.79 -18.39 -11.72
CA TYR A 468 16.36 -18.14 -11.65
C TYR A 468 15.66 -18.36 -12.99
N ASN A 469 16.18 -17.76 -14.05
CA ASN A 469 15.60 -17.86 -15.40
C ASN A 469 15.66 -19.27 -15.95
N GLY A 470 16.76 -20.00 -15.71
CA GLY A 470 16.92 -21.39 -16.17
C GLY A 470 15.87 -22.33 -15.55
N ILE A 471 15.32 -21.98 -14.38
CA ILE A 471 14.29 -22.77 -13.71
C ILE A 471 12.89 -22.26 -14.05
N MET A 472 12.71 -20.93 -14.03
CA MET A 472 11.39 -20.31 -14.15
C MET A 472 10.93 -20.16 -15.60
N MET A 473 11.82 -19.95 -16.56
CA MET A 473 11.43 -19.89 -17.97
C MET A 473 11.09 -21.27 -18.49
N PRO A 474 9.97 -21.43 -19.22
CA PRO A 474 9.71 -22.72 -19.89
C PRO A 474 10.82 -23.03 -20.87
N ALA A 475 11.25 -24.30 -20.91
CA ALA A 475 12.20 -24.77 -21.93
C ALA A 475 11.68 -24.39 -23.32
N PRO A 476 12.52 -23.86 -24.21
CA PRO A 476 12.08 -23.55 -25.55
C PRO A 476 11.46 -24.83 -26.13
N ALA A 477 10.27 -24.72 -26.71
CA ALA A 477 9.61 -25.82 -27.38
C ALA A 477 10.62 -26.44 -28.36
N VAL A 478 10.96 -27.69 -28.16
CA VAL A 478 11.76 -28.41 -29.11
C VAL A 478 10.92 -28.47 -30.38
N VAL A 479 11.25 -27.64 -31.35
CA VAL A 479 10.72 -27.78 -32.69
C VAL A 479 11.29 -29.08 -33.18
N THR A 480 10.55 -30.17 -33.03
CA THR A 480 10.81 -31.38 -33.79
C THR A 480 10.62 -30.98 -35.24
N GLU A 481 11.73 -30.82 -35.93
CA GLU A 481 11.77 -30.75 -37.38
C GLU A 481 11.07 -32.02 -37.87
N GLU A 482 9.80 -31.92 -38.30
CA GLU A 482 9.14 -33.00 -38.98
C GLU A 482 10.00 -33.31 -40.21
N ALA A 483 10.54 -34.53 -40.27
CA ALA A 483 11.29 -35.00 -41.38
C ALA A 483 10.45 -34.82 -42.66
N LYS A 484 10.95 -33.96 -43.52
CA LYS A 484 10.39 -33.73 -44.84
C LYS A 484 10.23 -35.09 -45.56
N PRO A 485 9.02 -35.44 -46.07
CA PRO A 485 8.87 -36.71 -46.81
C PRO A 485 9.82 -36.70 -48.00
N ALA A 486 10.55 -37.80 -48.16
CA ALA A 486 11.43 -38.02 -49.32
C ALA A 486 10.60 -37.90 -50.61
N ASP A 487 11.01 -37.00 -51.49
CA ASP A 487 10.52 -36.87 -52.86
C ASP A 487 10.71 -38.20 -53.60
N THR A 488 9.65 -38.95 -53.79
CA THR A 488 9.60 -40.05 -54.77
C THR A 488 9.47 -39.44 -56.14
N ALA A 489 10.55 -39.43 -56.86
CA ALA A 489 10.61 -39.06 -58.25
C ALA A 489 9.68 -40.00 -59.09
N VAL A 490 8.59 -39.43 -59.57
CA VAL A 490 7.76 -40.10 -60.61
C VAL A 490 8.31 -39.67 -61.96
N ALA A 491 8.78 -40.66 -62.68
CA ALA A 491 9.23 -40.51 -64.06
C ALA A 491 8.07 -40.11 -65.00
N ALA A 492 8.31 -39.09 -65.77
CA ALA A 492 7.36 -38.61 -66.77
C ALA A 492 7.44 -39.54 -68.03
N PRO A 493 6.32 -39.88 -68.67
CA PRO A 493 6.37 -40.57 -69.97
C PRO A 493 6.62 -39.55 -71.08
N ALA A 494 7.52 -40.02 -72.02
CA ALA A 494 7.78 -39.32 -73.26
C ALA A 494 6.52 -39.26 -74.14
N THR A 495 6.21 -38.10 -74.68
CA THR A 495 5.28 -37.95 -75.78
C THR A 495 6.04 -37.36 -76.97
N ASP A 496 5.84 -38.10 -78.01
CA ASP A 496 6.38 -37.99 -79.38
C ASP A 496 5.91 -36.72 -80.09
N ALA A 497 6.80 -36.21 -80.92
CA ALA A 497 6.56 -35.11 -81.81
C ALA A 497 5.84 -35.58 -83.06
N SER A 498 4.89 -34.76 -83.58
CA SER A 498 4.82 -34.52 -85.02
C SER A 498 3.76 -33.46 -85.39
N ALA A 499 4.29 -32.55 -86.13
CA ALA A 499 3.72 -31.90 -87.34
C ALA A 499 2.47 -30.99 -87.24
N GLN A 500 2.62 -29.81 -87.44
CA GLN A 500 2.38 -28.84 -88.52
C GLN A 500 2.30 -27.41 -87.91
#